data_7fc3f9a059a27566189a7a1a0d32033c
#
_entry.id   7fc3f9a059a27566189a7a1a0d32033c
#
_cell.length_a   1.000
_cell.length_b   1.000
_cell.length_c   1.000
_cell.angle_alpha   90.00
_cell.angle_beta   90.00
_cell.angle_gamma   90.00
#
_symmetry.space_group_name_H-M   'P 1'
#
loop_
_entity.id
_entity.type
_entity.pdbx_description
1 polymer ?
#
loop_
_entity_poly.entity_id
_entity_poly.type
_entity_poly.pdbx_seq_one_letter_code
_entity_poly.pdbx_strand_id
1 'polypeptide(L)'
;MSQPKTAEEQKNAIAIRELYGLAEAAVKNTPEFVSRFAEGGYFYDVGAGKKYYGKDIGYTVDVYASAFPDMHRELYDMYFDDDVVVVELSLNGTHKGNLELPEGVIPPTNKEIHAPCCDVFHLKDGKVMSFDCYVAVSILLQQLGIFGNLSAAMRR
;
A
#
# COMPACT_ATOMS: atom_id res chain seq x y z
N MET A 1 -10.75 6.70 -15.66
CA MET A 1 -11.04 6.53 -14.23
C MET A 1 -12.55 6.56 -14.01
N SER A 2 -13.06 5.59 -13.27
CA SER A 2 -14.47 5.54 -12.88
C SER A 2 -14.84 6.76 -12.03
N GLN A 3 -16.06 7.27 -12.18
CA GLN A 3 -16.53 8.45 -11.45
C GLN A 3 -17.47 8.03 -10.32
N PRO A 4 -17.34 8.65 -9.14
CA PRO A 4 -18.29 8.43 -8.07
C PRO A 4 -19.68 8.96 -8.46
N LYS A 5 -20.73 8.17 -8.18
CA LYS A 5 -22.10 8.47 -8.59
C LYS A 5 -22.97 9.03 -7.47
N THR A 6 -22.68 8.65 -6.23
CA THR A 6 -23.44 9.09 -5.05
C THR A 6 -22.65 10.10 -4.24
N ALA A 7 -23.34 10.81 -3.34
CA ALA A 7 -22.67 11.73 -2.40
C ALA A 7 -21.71 10.99 -1.48
N GLU A 8 -22.05 9.77 -1.05
CA GLU A 8 -21.19 8.93 -0.23
C GLU A 8 -19.93 8.52 -1.01
N GLU A 9 -20.07 8.07 -2.26
CA GLU A 9 -18.95 7.72 -3.11
C GLU A 9 -18.01 8.91 -3.36
N GLN A 10 -18.56 10.12 -3.54
CA GLN A 10 -17.77 11.35 -3.67
C GLN A 10 -16.96 11.64 -2.41
N LYS A 11 -17.58 11.51 -1.23
CA LYS A 11 -16.88 11.68 0.06
C LYS A 11 -15.78 10.63 0.24
N ASN A 12 -16.07 9.39 -0.13
CA ASN A 12 -15.10 8.29 -0.02
C ASN A 12 -13.93 8.49 -0.99
N ALA A 13 -14.18 8.98 -2.20
CA ALA A 13 -13.11 9.31 -3.15
C ALA A 13 -12.14 10.33 -2.59
N ILE A 14 -12.65 11.39 -1.96
CA ILE A 14 -11.83 12.42 -1.30
C ILE A 14 -11.04 11.80 -0.14
N ALA A 15 -11.71 11.03 0.71
CA ALA A 15 -11.08 10.40 1.88
C ALA A 15 -9.91 9.49 1.48
N ILE A 16 -10.08 8.69 0.42
CA ILE A 16 -9.04 7.77 -0.04
C ILE A 16 -7.87 8.53 -0.69
N ARG A 17 -8.13 9.58 -1.48
CA ARG A 17 -7.05 10.39 -2.04
C ARG A 17 -6.22 11.08 -0.94
N GLU A 18 -6.88 11.61 0.07
CA GLU A 18 -6.20 12.21 1.23
C GLU A 18 -5.37 11.17 1.97
N LEU A 19 -5.90 9.94 2.14
CA LEU A 19 -5.20 8.85 2.81
C LEU A 19 -3.87 8.54 2.09
N TYR A 20 -3.89 8.41 0.77
CA TYR A 20 -2.67 8.18 -0.01
C TYR A 20 -1.69 9.34 0.12
N GLY A 21 -2.18 10.56 0.14
CA GLY A 21 -1.33 11.75 0.34
C GLY A 21 -0.57 11.72 1.67
N LEU A 22 -1.20 11.20 2.72
CA LEU A 22 -0.58 11.08 4.04
C LEU A 22 0.50 10.00 4.10
N ALA A 23 0.53 9.10 3.12
CA ALA A 23 1.50 8.01 3.04
C ALA A 23 2.66 8.28 2.06
N GLU A 24 2.61 9.37 1.30
CA GLU A 24 3.70 9.75 0.40
C GLU A 24 4.98 10.05 1.20
N ALA A 25 6.11 9.45 0.83
CA ALA A 25 7.32 9.51 1.63
C ALA A 25 7.81 10.93 1.90
N ALA A 26 7.69 11.82 0.92
CA ALA A 26 8.17 13.20 1.01
C ALA A 26 7.41 14.04 2.05
N VAL A 27 6.13 13.71 2.29
CA VAL A 27 5.24 14.51 3.13
C VAL A 27 4.44 13.64 4.10
N LYS A 28 4.88 12.43 4.38
CA LYS A 28 4.11 11.48 5.19
C LYS A 28 3.74 12.05 6.55
N ASN A 29 2.54 11.71 6.98
CA ASN A 29 2.05 12.00 8.32
C ASN A 29 1.41 10.73 8.88
N THR A 30 2.23 9.89 9.47
CA THR A 30 1.82 8.57 9.96
C THR A 30 0.72 8.64 11.02
N PRO A 31 0.79 9.51 12.04
CA PRO A 31 -0.30 9.62 13.01
C PRO A 31 -1.65 10.00 12.38
N GLU A 32 -1.64 10.93 11.43
CA GLU A 32 -2.86 11.33 10.73
C GLU A 32 -3.38 10.20 9.83
N PHE A 33 -2.49 9.47 9.17
CA PHE A 33 -2.86 8.27 8.39
C PHE A 33 -3.62 7.27 9.26
N VAL A 34 -3.09 6.96 10.45
CA VAL A 34 -3.73 6.05 11.41
C VAL A 34 -5.09 6.58 11.86
N SER A 35 -5.20 7.89 12.07
CA SER A 35 -6.45 8.52 12.52
C SER A 35 -7.60 8.41 11.52
N ARG A 36 -7.29 8.14 10.24
CA ARG A 36 -8.30 7.98 9.18
C ARG A 36 -8.97 6.61 9.20
N PHE A 37 -8.50 5.70 10.04
CA PHE A 37 -9.13 4.39 10.24
C PHE A 37 -10.19 4.48 11.33
N ALA A 38 -11.29 3.75 11.14
CA ALA A 38 -12.34 3.64 12.15
C ALA A 38 -11.86 2.78 13.32
N GLU A 39 -12.51 2.92 14.46
CA GLU A 39 -12.26 2.05 15.62
C GLU A 39 -12.48 0.59 15.21
N GLY A 40 -11.51 -0.27 15.52
CA GLY A 40 -11.51 -1.68 15.09
C GLY A 40 -11.11 -1.89 13.63
N GLY A 41 -10.83 -0.81 12.89
CA GLY A 41 -10.34 -0.90 11.51
C GLY A 41 -8.95 -1.50 11.41
N TYR A 42 -8.59 -1.98 10.22
CA TYR A 42 -7.30 -2.63 10.03
C TYR A 42 -6.72 -2.37 8.63
N PHE A 43 -5.41 -2.50 8.55
CA PHE A 43 -4.66 -2.63 7.31
C PHE A 43 -4.25 -4.10 7.16
N TYR A 44 -4.59 -4.71 6.04
CA TYR A 44 -4.19 -6.06 5.71
C TYR A 44 -3.16 -6.05 4.58
N ASP A 45 -1.90 -6.38 4.93
CA ASP A 45 -0.87 -6.65 3.93
C ASP A 45 -1.07 -8.08 3.44
N VAL A 46 -1.77 -8.23 2.32
CA VAL A 46 -2.13 -9.55 1.78
C VAL A 46 -0.88 -10.32 1.35
N GLY A 47 0.10 -9.63 0.76
CA GLY A 47 1.34 -10.25 0.33
C GLY A 47 2.16 -10.85 1.48
N ALA A 48 2.10 -10.24 2.66
CA ALA A 48 2.76 -10.74 3.87
C ALA A 48 1.83 -11.61 4.73
N GLY A 49 0.54 -11.64 4.42
CA GLY A 49 -0.45 -12.38 5.22
C GLY A 49 -0.66 -11.81 6.62
N LYS A 50 -0.48 -10.50 6.80
CA LYS A 50 -0.51 -9.88 8.13
C LYS A 50 -1.45 -8.69 8.19
N LYS A 51 -2.26 -8.66 9.27
CA LYS A 51 -3.15 -7.55 9.60
C LYS A 51 -2.56 -6.68 10.71
N TYR A 52 -2.74 -5.37 10.58
CA TYR A 52 -2.29 -4.37 11.54
C TYR A 52 -3.49 -3.61 12.06
N TYR A 53 -3.54 -3.38 13.37
CA TYR A 53 -4.63 -2.70 14.07
C TYR A 53 -4.10 -1.53 14.88
N GLY A 54 -4.95 -0.52 15.09
CA GLY A 54 -4.60 0.63 15.92
C GLY A 54 -3.35 1.34 15.42
N LYS A 55 -2.47 1.72 16.33
CA LYS A 55 -1.22 2.43 16.00
C LYS A 55 -0.30 1.62 15.07
N ASP A 56 -0.40 0.29 15.08
CA ASP A 56 0.45 -0.57 14.26
C ASP A 56 0.13 -0.45 12.77
N ILE A 57 -1.02 0.09 12.41
CA ILE A 57 -1.36 0.43 11.02
C ILE A 57 -0.28 1.35 10.41
N GLY A 58 0.28 2.27 11.21
CA GLY A 58 1.31 3.21 10.77
C GLY A 58 2.63 2.55 10.37
N TYR A 59 2.89 1.34 10.85
CA TYR A 59 4.10 0.59 10.52
C TYR A 59 4.26 0.41 9.00
N THR A 60 3.17 0.15 8.30
CA THR A 60 3.19 -0.07 6.85
C THR A 60 3.67 1.16 6.07
N VAL A 61 3.27 2.36 6.51
CA VAL A 61 3.71 3.63 5.93
C VAL A 61 5.19 3.85 6.21
N ASP A 62 5.60 3.67 7.45
CA ASP A 62 6.97 3.94 7.88
C ASP A 62 7.98 2.99 7.25
N VAL A 63 7.66 1.71 7.12
CA VAL A 63 8.53 0.72 6.48
C VAL A 63 8.81 1.07 5.03
N TYR A 64 7.77 1.37 4.26
CA TYR A 64 7.94 1.72 2.84
C TYR A 64 8.66 3.05 2.68
N ALA A 65 8.37 4.05 3.51
CA ALA A 65 9.07 5.34 3.44
C ALA A 65 10.55 5.22 3.82
N SER A 66 10.88 4.32 4.74
CA SER A 66 12.27 4.05 5.12
C SER A 66 13.03 3.32 4.02
N ALA A 67 12.42 2.28 3.44
CA ALA A 67 13.04 1.49 2.37
C ALA A 67 13.15 2.28 1.06
N PHE A 68 12.13 3.09 0.76
CA PHE A 68 12.03 3.90 -0.47
C PHE A 68 11.76 5.36 -0.08
N PRO A 69 12.81 6.15 0.22
CA PRO A 69 12.62 7.54 0.69
C PRO A 69 11.91 8.46 -0.31
N ASP A 70 11.88 8.07 -1.58
CA ASP A 70 11.18 8.76 -2.66
C ASP A 70 9.86 8.07 -3.05
N MET A 71 9.30 7.23 -2.17
CA MET A 71 8.07 6.49 -2.45
C MET A 71 6.95 7.41 -2.93
N HIS A 72 6.44 7.10 -4.11
CA HIS A 72 5.28 7.75 -4.72
C HIS A 72 4.29 6.70 -5.19
N ARG A 73 3.02 6.90 -4.87
CA ARG A 73 1.93 6.06 -5.32
C ARG A 73 1.20 6.73 -6.46
N GLU A 74 1.32 6.16 -7.65
CA GLU A 74 0.59 6.61 -8.84
C GLU A 74 -0.76 5.92 -8.88
N LEU A 75 -1.84 6.70 -8.76
CA LEU A 75 -3.21 6.17 -8.81
C LEU A 75 -3.69 6.17 -10.25
N TYR A 76 -4.02 5.00 -10.80
CA TYR A 76 -4.46 4.86 -12.19
C TYR A 76 -5.96 4.90 -12.31
N ASP A 77 -6.68 4.14 -11.46
CA ASP A 77 -8.13 4.05 -11.52
C ASP A 77 -8.73 3.83 -10.15
N MET A 78 -9.95 4.32 -9.97
CA MET A 78 -10.77 4.08 -8.79
C MET A 78 -12.13 3.58 -9.20
N TYR A 79 -12.62 2.59 -8.48
CA TYR A 79 -13.94 2.00 -8.69
C TYR A 79 -14.72 2.11 -7.39
N PHE A 80 -16.02 2.37 -7.50
CA PHE A 80 -16.87 2.67 -6.36
C PHE A 80 -18.08 1.76 -6.35
N ASP A 81 -18.43 1.27 -5.16
CA ASP A 81 -19.67 0.56 -4.89
C ASP A 81 -20.10 0.90 -3.45
N ASP A 82 -20.89 1.97 -3.32
CA ASP A 82 -21.35 2.55 -2.04
C ASP A 82 -20.19 2.82 -1.06
N ASP A 83 -19.99 1.95 -0.08
CA ASP A 83 -18.95 2.09 0.94
C ASP A 83 -17.64 1.38 0.58
N VAL A 84 -17.56 0.84 -0.64
CA VAL A 84 -16.35 0.17 -1.14
C VAL A 84 -15.64 1.05 -2.17
N VAL A 85 -14.33 1.17 -2.04
CA VAL A 85 -13.47 1.80 -3.04
C VAL A 85 -12.36 0.82 -3.40
N VAL A 86 -12.17 0.59 -4.70
CA VAL A 86 -11.07 -0.22 -5.21
C VAL A 86 -10.14 0.69 -6.01
N VAL A 87 -8.85 0.62 -5.75
CA VAL A 87 -7.85 1.47 -6.40
C VAL A 87 -6.80 0.61 -7.08
N GLU A 88 -6.61 0.85 -8.38
CA GLU A 88 -5.47 0.32 -9.11
C GLU A 88 -4.37 1.37 -9.13
N LEU A 89 -3.17 1.00 -8.71
CA LEU A 89 -2.05 1.91 -8.55
C LEU A 89 -0.72 1.20 -8.80
N SER A 90 0.35 1.99 -8.77
CA SER A 90 1.71 1.45 -8.66
C SER A 90 2.43 2.09 -7.48
N LEU A 91 3.34 1.31 -6.90
CA LEU A 91 4.31 1.79 -5.92
C LEU A 91 5.63 2.06 -6.64
N ASN A 92 6.11 3.29 -6.56
CA ASN A 92 7.31 3.74 -7.27
C ASN A 92 8.32 4.29 -6.29
N GLY A 93 9.57 3.96 -6.47
CA GLY A 93 10.63 4.48 -5.63
C GLY A 93 11.96 3.81 -5.88
N THR A 94 13.00 4.31 -5.21
CA THR A 94 14.36 3.78 -5.28
C THR A 94 14.72 3.15 -3.94
N HIS A 95 15.18 1.91 -3.95
CA HIS A 95 15.49 1.14 -2.76
C HIS A 95 16.79 1.61 -2.13
N LYS A 96 16.72 2.55 -1.19
CA LYS A 96 17.87 3.18 -0.52
C LYS A 96 17.94 2.92 0.97
N GLY A 97 16.94 2.30 1.56
CA GLY A 97 16.92 1.90 2.97
C GLY A 97 16.61 0.42 3.12
N ASN A 98 16.73 -0.10 4.33
CA ASN A 98 16.40 -1.49 4.61
C ASN A 98 14.91 -1.76 4.35
N LEU A 99 14.63 -2.84 3.62
CA LEU A 99 13.26 -3.32 3.43
C LEU A 99 13.02 -4.50 4.37
N GLU A 100 12.13 -4.30 5.32
CA GLU A 100 11.76 -5.33 6.29
C GLU A 100 10.65 -6.20 5.73
N LEU A 101 10.88 -7.51 5.70
CA LEU A 101 9.93 -8.55 5.32
C LEU A 101 9.77 -9.53 6.49
N PRO A 102 8.70 -10.34 6.49
CA PRO A 102 8.54 -11.36 7.54
C PRO A 102 9.75 -12.31 7.68
N GLU A 103 10.42 -12.58 6.59
CA GLU A 103 11.56 -13.51 6.53
C GLU A 103 12.89 -12.86 6.92
N GLY A 104 12.95 -11.53 7.01
CA GLY A 104 14.17 -10.80 7.34
C GLY A 104 14.27 -9.45 6.67
N VAL A 105 15.48 -8.92 6.63
CA VAL A 105 15.75 -7.56 6.12
C VAL A 105 16.57 -7.64 4.84
N ILE A 106 16.11 -6.91 3.81
CA ILE A 106 16.85 -6.75 2.55
C ILE A 106 17.59 -5.41 2.61
N PRO A 107 18.93 -5.42 2.59
CA PRO A 107 19.69 -4.18 2.53
C PRO A 107 19.49 -3.42 1.21
N PRO A 108 19.79 -2.13 1.16
CA PRO A 108 19.57 -1.30 -0.03
C PRO A 108 20.21 -1.87 -1.29
N THR A 109 19.42 -1.98 -2.36
CA THR A 109 19.91 -2.43 -3.67
C THR A 109 20.21 -1.27 -4.62
N ASN A 110 19.75 -0.06 -4.31
CA ASN A 110 19.78 1.14 -5.16
C ASN A 110 19.00 0.96 -6.48
N LYS A 111 18.12 -0.02 -6.56
CA LYS A 111 17.29 -0.27 -7.73
C LYS A 111 15.93 0.40 -7.59
N GLU A 112 15.35 0.76 -8.72
CA GLU A 112 14.02 1.36 -8.80
C GLU A 112 12.96 0.27 -8.84
N ILE A 113 11.82 0.54 -8.20
CA ILE A 113 10.62 -0.26 -8.33
C ILE A 113 9.52 0.54 -9.01
N HIS A 114 8.69 -0.20 -9.74
CA HIS A 114 7.43 0.25 -10.30
C HIS A 114 6.49 -0.95 -10.19
N ALA A 115 5.98 -1.16 -8.98
CA ALA A 115 5.25 -2.38 -8.64
C ALA A 115 3.74 -2.17 -8.74
N PRO A 116 3.03 -2.98 -9.53
CA PRO A 116 1.57 -2.94 -9.56
C PRO A 116 0.97 -3.27 -8.19
N CYS A 117 -0.12 -2.59 -7.87
CA CYS A 117 -0.84 -2.80 -6.62
C CYS A 117 -2.33 -2.58 -6.85
N CYS A 118 -3.15 -3.32 -6.12
CA CYS A 118 -4.59 -3.09 -6.07
C CYS A 118 -5.00 -3.05 -4.60
N ASP A 119 -5.66 -1.99 -4.21
CA ASP A 119 -6.12 -1.81 -2.83
C ASP A 119 -7.65 -1.83 -2.79
N VAL A 120 -8.19 -2.56 -1.82
CA VAL A 120 -9.62 -2.64 -1.57
C VAL A 120 -9.93 -2.03 -0.21
N PHE A 121 -10.78 -1.01 -0.22
CA PHE A 121 -11.19 -0.30 0.98
C PHE A 121 -12.66 -0.52 1.27
N HIS A 122 -12.98 -0.78 2.54
CA HIS A 122 -14.32 -0.65 3.08
C HIS A 122 -14.33 0.52 4.05
N LEU A 123 -15.25 1.47 3.85
CA LEU A 123 -15.35 2.65 4.69
C LEU A 123 -16.65 2.63 5.50
N LYS A 124 -16.64 3.35 6.61
CA LYS A 124 -17.82 3.61 7.43
C LYS A 124 -17.75 5.06 7.87
N ASP A 125 -18.76 5.84 7.51
CA ASP A 125 -18.85 7.27 7.84
C ASP A 125 -17.55 8.02 7.46
N GLY A 126 -17.00 7.69 6.28
CA GLY A 126 -15.79 8.32 5.75
C GLY A 126 -14.47 7.83 6.37
N LYS A 127 -14.51 6.85 7.26
CA LYS A 127 -13.33 6.25 7.88
C LYS A 127 -13.11 4.82 7.38
N VAL A 128 -11.85 4.43 7.30
CA VAL A 128 -11.47 3.11 6.77
C VAL A 128 -11.72 2.03 7.82
N MET A 129 -12.58 1.07 7.50
CA MET A 129 -12.79 -0.14 8.29
C MET A 129 -11.82 -1.24 7.91
N SER A 130 -11.52 -1.36 6.62
CA SER A 130 -10.51 -2.30 6.14
C SER A 130 -9.80 -1.72 4.93
N PHE A 131 -8.51 -1.93 4.89
CA PHE A 131 -7.63 -1.60 3.79
C PHE A 131 -6.87 -2.88 3.43
N ASP A 132 -7.31 -3.55 2.38
CA ASP A 132 -6.66 -4.77 1.91
C ASP A 132 -5.72 -4.42 0.76
N CYS A 133 -4.42 -4.59 0.99
CA CYS A 133 -3.36 -4.21 0.06
C CYS A 133 -2.85 -5.44 -0.69
N TYR A 134 -3.08 -5.48 -2.00
CA TYR A 134 -2.65 -6.55 -2.89
C TYR A 134 -1.50 -6.06 -3.77
N VAL A 135 -0.33 -5.88 -3.16
CA VAL A 135 0.87 -5.51 -3.93
C VAL A 135 1.41 -6.73 -4.67
N ALA A 136 1.86 -6.54 -5.90
CA ALA A 136 2.53 -7.58 -6.68
C ALA A 136 3.95 -7.80 -6.16
N VAL A 137 4.08 -8.50 -5.04
CA VAL A 137 5.36 -8.70 -4.33
C VAL A 137 6.39 -9.38 -5.22
N SER A 138 6.00 -10.36 -6.02
CA SER A 138 6.93 -11.06 -6.92
C SER A 138 7.57 -10.11 -7.94
N ILE A 139 6.79 -9.18 -8.48
CA ILE A 139 7.30 -8.17 -9.42
C ILE A 139 8.26 -7.21 -8.70
N LEU A 140 7.88 -6.75 -7.51
CA LEU A 140 8.74 -5.90 -6.69
C LEU A 140 10.08 -6.57 -6.41
N LEU A 141 10.07 -7.82 -5.97
CA LEU A 141 11.29 -8.58 -5.68
C LEU A 141 12.13 -8.83 -6.94
N GLN A 142 11.48 -9.07 -8.09
CA GLN A 142 12.17 -9.16 -9.39
C GLN A 142 12.89 -7.87 -9.74
N GLN A 143 12.20 -6.74 -9.58
CA GLN A 143 12.77 -5.42 -9.89
C GLN A 143 13.97 -5.09 -8.99
N LEU A 144 13.95 -5.56 -7.75
CA LEU A 144 15.09 -5.44 -6.85
C LEU A 144 16.21 -6.46 -7.14
N GLY A 145 15.97 -7.40 -8.06
CA GLY A 145 16.97 -8.42 -8.43
C GLY A 145 17.12 -9.53 -7.39
N ILE A 146 16.12 -9.74 -6.52
CA ILE A 146 16.21 -10.66 -5.39
C ILE A 146 15.08 -11.69 -5.37
N PHE A 147 14.41 -11.89 -6.48
CA PHE A 147 13.33 -12.86 -6.62
C PHE A 147 13.89 -14.29 -6.68
N GLY A 148 14.15 -14.89 -5.57
CA GLY A 148 14.45 -16.29 -5.37
C GLY A 148 15.27 -17.04 -6.43
N ASN A 149 15.52 -18.32 -6.21
CA ASN A 149 16.18 -19.19 -7.19
C ASN A 149 15.13 -20.06 -7.89
N LEU A 150 14.34 -19.44 -8.73
CA LEU A 150 13.27 -20.11 -9.48
C LEU A 150 13.82 -21.21 -10.40
N SER A 151 15.00 -20.98 -11.01
CA SER A 151 15.63 -21.96 -11.88
C SER A 151 15.94 -23.27 -11.16
N ALA A 152 16.37 -23.19 -9.90
CA ALA A 152 16.61 -24.38 -9.09
C ALA A 152 15.32 -25.13 -8.75
N ALA A 153 14.23 -24.38 -8.53
CA ALA A 153 12.92 -24.97 -8.23
C ALA A 153 12.29 -25.63 -9.46
N MET A 154 12.68 -25.22 -10.65
CA MET A 154 12.17 -25.74 -11.92
C MET A 154 12.93 -26.97 -12.43
N ARG A 155 13.61 -27.70 -11.60
CA ARG A 155 14.30 -28.93 -11.99
C ARG A 155 13.33 -29.92 -12.58
N ARG A 156 13.84 -30.64 -13.56
CA ARG A 156 13.14 -31.73 -14.24
C ARG A 156 13.88 -33.03 -14.08
#